data_1b2b0e3bc66c8017b277b42c92256a5b
#
_entry.id   1b2b0e3bc66c8017b277b42c92256a5b
#
_cell.length_a   1.000
_cell.length_b   1.000
_cell.length_c   1.000
_cell.angle_alpha   90.00
_cell.angle_beta   90.00
_cell.angle_gamma   90.00
#
_symmetry.space_group_name_H-M   'P 1'
#
loop_
_entity.id
_entity.type
_entity.pdbx_description
1 polymer ?
#
loop_
_entity_poly.entity_id
_entity_poly.type
_entity_poly.pdbx_seq_one_letter_code
_entity_poly.pdbx_strand_id
1 'polypeptide(L)'
;MDISIEFGLYPTESDLTELQQYFPDTNLKKLYEVEAYHKKLETILDSEFSTERESLIAEIDELESQLTTLNQELQELGNIPNLSSEYLENYSKLTATINALKEQNEAYLKESGLSKEKSEADADLKRSTEDILLDLEVKINSKMREFNNILYPDIRKAPQINLNAHNSYSFYTPDDDGTGTKFKGMIVFDLVMLYLTNLPALTHDSLLLSNVSYQATEALLKLYDQSRSLNKQVFLAFDKASSYSPDANQLLSENTVLRLSSNGNELYGISWNKGENSDEI
;
A
#
# COMPACT_ATOMS: atom_id res chain seq x y z
N MET A 1 -10.07 -35.68 8.50
CA MET A 1 -9.25 -34.49 8.75
C MET A 1 -10.23 -33.33 8.69
N ASP A 2 -10.67 -32.82 9.84
CA ASP A 2 -11.55 -31.65 9.86
C ASP A 2 -10.72 -30.42 9.54
N ILE A 3 -10.90 -29.89 8.35
CA ILE A 3 -10.35 -28.60 7.96
C ILE A 3 -11.37 -27.55 8.41
N SER A 4 -11.28 -27.11 9.66
CA SER A 4 -11.96 -25.91 10.09
C SER A 4 -11.14 -24.72 9.56
N ILE A 5 -11.67 -24.01 8.60
CA ILE A 5 -11.12 -22.73 8.19
C ILE A 5 -11.52 -21.74 9.27
N GLU A 6 -10.65 -21.50 10.25
CA GLU A 6 -10.80 -20.39 11.18
C GLU A 6 -10.52 -19.10 10.42
N PHE A 7 -11.57 -18.48 9.90
CA PHE A 7 -11.52 -17.07 9.52
C PHE A 7 -11.36 -16.26 10.79
N GLY A 8 -10.41 -15.31 10.80
CA GLY A 8 -10.04 -14.55 11.99
C GLY A 8 -11.22 -13.88 12.70
N LEU A 9 -11.02 -13.52 13.95
CA LEU A 9 -12.01 -12.84 14.79
C LEU A 9 -12.61 -11.63 14.07
N TYR A 10 -13.90 -11.74 13.75
CA TYR A 10 -14.65 -10.62 13.19
C TYR A 10 -14.92 -9.60 14.29
N PRO A 11 -14.80 -8.29 14.00
CA PRO A 11 -15.11 -7.26 14.98
C PRO A 11 -16.59 -7.35 15.36
N THR A 12 -16.87 -7.32 16.66
CA THR A 12 -18.24 -7.29 17.18
C THR A 12 -18.86 -5.90 17.01
N GLU A 13 -20.19 -5.78 17.15
CA GLU A 13 -20.87 -4.48 17.17
C GLU A 13 -20.29 -3.53 18.24
N SER A 14 -19.82 -4.10 19.35
CA SER A 14 -19.16 -3.35 20.42
C SER A 14 -17.83 -2.76 19.95
N ASP A 15 -17.02 -3.57 19.25
CA ASP A 15 -15.70 -3.15 18.74
C ASP A 15 -15.83 -2.05 17.68
N LEU A 16 -16.86 -2.13 16.85
CA LEU A 16 -17.17 -1.12 15.83
C LEU A 16 -17.67 0.19 16.45
N THR A 17 -18.40 0.11 17.56
CA THR A 17 -18.87 1.28 18.31
C THR A 17 -17.71 1.97 19.03
N GLU A 18 -16.78 1.23 19.57
CA GLU A 18 -15.54 1.77 20.14
C GLU A 18 -14.66 2.42 19.06
N LEU A 19 -14.55 1.80 17.89
CA LEU A 19 -13.80 2.36 16.75
C LEU A 19 -14.35 3.73 16.34
N GLN A 20 -15.65 3.93 16.40
CA GLN A 20 -16.28 5.21 16.05
C GLN A 20 -15.96 6.33 17.05
N GLN A 21 -15.67 5.98 18.33
CA GLN A 21 -15.23 6.98 19.30
C GLN A 21 -13.83 7.54 18.99
N TYR A 22 -12.97 6.70 18.44
CA TYR A 22 -11.60 7.10 18.10
C TYR A 22 -11.46 7.66 16.69
N PHE A 23 -12.35 7.26 15.77
CA PHE A 23 -12.33 7.68 14.36
C PHE A 23 -13.73 8.06 13.88
N PRO A 24 -14.22 9.26 14.27
CA PRO A 24 -15.59 9.70 13.98
C PRO A 24 -15.93 9.80 12.48
N ASP A 25 -14.93 9.99 11.62
CA ASP A 25 -15.09 10.10 10.16
C ASP A 25 -15.03 8.76 9.43
N THR A 26 -14.87 7.63 10.15
CA THR A 26 -14.81 6.30 9.52
C THR A 26 -16.16 5.89 8.99
N ASN A 27 -16.22 5.49 7.72
CA ASN A 27 -17.45 5.01 7.10
C ASN A 27 -17.79 3.59 7.54
N LEU A 28 -18.38 3.48 8.74
CA LEU A 28 -18.81 2.20 9.33
C LEU A 28 -19.74 1.41 8.41
N LYS A 29 -20.55 2.08 7.59
CA LYS A 29 -21.46 1.41 6.66
C LYS A 29 -20.70 0.54 5.65
N LYS A 30 -19.57 1.02 5.14
CA LYS A 30 -18.71 0.20 4.26
C LYS A 30 -18.07 -0.97 4.99
N LEU A 31 -17.71 -0.79 6.26
CA LEU A 31 -17.15 -1.87 7.08
C LEU A 31 -18.19 -2.98 7.31
N TYR A 32 -19.43 -2.62 7.65
CA TYR A 32 -20.56 -3.56 7.77
C TYR A 32 -20.89 -4.27 6.45
N GLU A 33 -20.80 -3.57 5.32
CA GLU A 33 -21.05 -4.17 4.01
C GLU A 33 -19.98 -5.22 3.66
N VAL A 34 -18.72 -4.94 3.98
CA VAL A 34 -17.60 -5.88 3.78
C VAL A 34 -17.74 -7.09 4.71
N GLU A 35 -18.05 -6.87 5.99
CA GLU A 35 -18.29 -7.94 6.95
C GLU A 35 -19.47 -8.84 6.56
N ALA A 36 -20.59 -8.25 6.16
CA ALA A 36 -21.75 -8.98 5.67
C ALA A 36 -21.43 -9.80 4.41
N TYR A 37 -20.57 -9.28 3.54
CA TYR A 37 -20.10 -10.00 2.37
C TYR A 37 -19.23 -11.20 2.74
N HIS A 38 -18.28 -11.03 3.67
CA HIS A 38 -17.44 -12.13 4.15
C HIS A 38 -18.25 -13.23 4.81
N LYS A 39 -19.20 -12.87 5.68
CA LYS A 39 -20.10 -13.81 6.34
C LYS A 39 -20.99 -14.56 5.35
N LYS A 40 -21.43 -13.90 4.29
CA LYS A 40 -22.18 -14.55 3.22
C LYS A 40 -21.30 -15.50 2.41
N LEU A 41 -20.06 -15.12 2.15
CA LEU A 41 -19.08 -15.97 1.46
C LEU A 41 -18.76 -17.23 2.29
N GLU A 42 -18.54 -17.09 3.58
CA GLU A 42 -18.35 -18.18 4.54
C GLU A 42 -19.54 -19.16 4.50
N THR A 43 -20.76 -18.64 4.61
CA THR A 43 -21.97 -19.47 4.56
C THR A 43 -22.12 -20.24 3.22
N ILE A 44 -21.74 -19.62 2.10
CA ILE A 44 -21.76 -20.26 0.79
C ILE A 44 -20.71 -21.37 0.71
N LEU A 45 -19.48 -21.08 1.17
CA LEU A 45 -18.39 -22.07 1.18
C LEU A 45 -18.71 -23.27 2.09
N ASP A 46 -19.23 -23.02 3.30
CA ASP A 46 -19.64 -24.07 4.23
C ASP A 46 -20.76 -24.94 3.63
N SER A 47 -21.73 -24.32 2.98
CA SER A 47 -22.81 -25.03 2.30
C SER A 47 -22.28 -25.87 1.12
N GLU A 48 -21.36 -25.35 0.31
CA GLU A 48 -20.75 -26.04 -0.82
C GLU A 48 -19.90 -27.23 -0.34
N PHE A 49 -19.05 -27.02 0.67
CA PHE A 49 -18.24 -28.09 1.26
C PHE A 49 -19.08 -29.16 1.95
N SER A 50 -20.17 -28.78 2.61
CA SER A 50 -21.11 -29.74 3.20
C SER A 50 -21.77 -30.59 2.13
N THR A 51 -22.22 -29.97 1.05
CA THR A 51 -22.85 -30.67 -0.08
C THR A 51 -21.87 -31.63 -0.77
N GLU A 52 -20.63 -31.19 -1.01
CA GLU A 52 -19.58 -32.01 -1.61
C GLU A 52 -19.21 -33.19 -0.70
N ARG A 53 -19.11 -32.94 0.61
CA ARG A 53 -18.86 -33.98 1.62
C ARG A 53 -19.98 -35.03 1.66
N GLU A 54 -21.23 -34.60 1.62
CA GLU A 54 -22.38 -35.52 1.58
C GLU A 54 -22.38 -36.36 0.31
N SER A 55 -22.06 -35.76 -0.84
CA SER A 55 -21.93 -36.48 -2.12
C SER A 55 -20.82 -37.51 -2.07
N LEU A 56 -19.67 -37.20 -1.54
CA LEU A 56 -18.53 -38.12 -1.42
C LEU A 56 -18.84 -39.26 -0.45
N ILE A 57 -19.55 -39.01 0.67
CA ILE A 57 -19.99 -40.04 1.61
C ILE A 57 -20.94 -41.00 0.91
N ALA A 58 -21.92 -40.48 0.15
CA ALA A 58 -22.86 -41.32 -0.60
C ALA A 58 -22.15 -42.20 -1.65
N GLU A 59 -21.13 -41.66 -2.31
CA GLU A 59 -20.32 -42.42 -3.27
C GLU A 59 -19.49 -43.52 -2.60
N ILE A 60 -18.93 -43.24 -1.42
CA ILE A 60 -18.22 -44.24 -0.62
C ILE A 60 -19.17 -45.39 -0.20
N ASP A 61 -20.35 -45.06 0.32
CA ASP A 61 -21.35 -46.03 0.76
C ASP A 61 -21.81 -46.91 -0.43
N GLU A 62 -21.99 -46.32 -1.60
CA GLU A 62 -22.34 -47.08 -2.82
C GLU A 62 -21.22 -48.02 -3.22
N LEU A 63 -19.97 -47.57 -3.22
CA LEU A 63 -18.79 -48.40 -3.57
C LEU A 63 -18.59 -49.51 -2.54
N GLU A 64 -18.80 -49.30 -1.27
CA GLU A 64 -18.73 -50.31 -0.21
C GLU A 64 -19.84 -51.37 -0.40
N SER A 65 -21.06 -50.95 -0.79
CA SER A 65 -22.15 -51.85 -1.12
C SER A 65 -21.83 -52.72 -2.33
N GLN A 66 -21.27 -52.13 -3.40
CA GLN A 66 -20.84 -52.85 -4.60
C GLN A 66 -19.73 -53.85 -4.28
N LEU A 67 -18.76 -53.46 -3.43
CA LEU A 67 -17.67 -54.34 -3.00
C LEU A 67 -18.17 -55.52 -2.19
N THR A 68 -19.16 -55.27 -1.34
CA THR A 68 -19.82 -56.35 -0.55
C THR A 68 -20.56 -57.33 -1.43
N THR A 69 -21.30 -56.83 -2.44
CA THR A 69 -22.03 -57.67 -3.42
C THR A 69 -21.05 -58.49 -4.28
N LEU A 70 -19.99 -57.87 -4.79
CA LEU A 70 -18.96 -58.58 -5.57
C LEU A 70 -18.23 -59.62 -4.75
N ASN A 71 -17.99 -59.40 -3.45
CA ASN A 71 -17.37 -60.37 -2.58
C ASN A 71 -18.34 -61.56 -2.31
N GLN A 72 -19.64 -61.30 -2.22
CA GLN A 72 -20.65 -62.35 -2.10
C GLN A 72 -20.74 -63.22 -3.39
N GLU A 73 -20.78 -62.58 -4.55
CA GLU A 73 -20.75 -63.26 -5.85
C GLU A 73 -19.47 -64.08 -6.01
N LEU A 74 -18.32 -63.60 -5.58
CA LEU A 74 -17.05 -64.32 -5.56
C LEU A 74 -17.10 -65.56 -4.65
N GLN A 75 -17.78 -65.48 -3.50
CA GLN A 75 -18.00 -66.58 -2.59
C GLN A 75 -19.00 -67.63 -3.18
N GLU A 76 -20.06 -67.17 -3.86
CA GLU A 76 -21.04 -68.02 -4.50
C GLU A 76 -20.50 -68.78 -5.74
N LEU A 77 -19.58 -68.13 -6.49
CA LEU A 77 -18.86 -68.74 -7.61
C LEU A 77 -17.91 -69.88 -7.18
N GLY A 78 -17.85 -70.13 -5.88
CA GLY A 78 -17.26 -71.24 -5.19
C GLY A 78 -16.12 -71.94 -5.91
N ASN A 79 -14.90 -71.70 -5.47
CA ASN A 79 -13.71 -72.47 -5.82
C ASN A 79 -13.30 -72.46 -7.28
N ILE A 80 -12.78 -71.32 -7.74
CA ILE A 80 -11.79 -71.40 -8.80
C ILE A 80 -10.52 -71.97 -8.15
N PRO A 81 -10.17 -73.26 -8.52
CA PRO A 81 -8.98 -73.83 -7.95
C PRO A 81 -7.76 -73.05 -8.46
N ASN A 82 -6.98 -72.55 -7.53
CA ASN A 82 -5.59 -72.10 -7.76
C ASN A 82 -5.33 -70.67 -8.27
N LEU A 83 -6.11 -69.71 -7.87
CA LEU A 83 -5.47 -68.40 -7.60
C LEU A 83 -5.40 -68.27 -6.07
N SER A 84 -4.22 -68.44 -5.48
CA SER A 84 -4.07 -68.35 -4.03
C SER A 84 -4.52 -66.94 -3.61
N SER A 85 -5.29 -66.85 -2.55
CA SER A 85 -5.71 -65.55 -1.96
C SER A 85 -4.51 -64.62 -1.76
N GLU A 86 -3.35 -65.21 -1.51
CA GLU A 86 -2.05 -64.54 -1.41
C GLU A 86 -1.64 -63.83 -2.71
N TYR A 87 -1.90 -64.44 -3.89
CA TYR A 87 -1.59 -63.80 -5.18
C TYR A 87 -2.48 -62.59 -5.44
N LEU A 88 -3.78 -62.70 -5.15
CA LEU A 88 -4.74 -61.59 -5.30
C LEU A 88 -4.42 -60.46 -4.33
N GLU A 89 -4.07 -60.79 -3.08
CA GLU A 89 -3.65 -59.78 -2.08
C GLU A 89 -2.36 -59.07 -2.50
N ASN A 90 -1.37 -59.83 -2.99
CA ASN A 90 -0.12 -59.24 -3.48
C ASN A 90 -0.32 -58.38 -4.72
N TYR A 91 -1.20 -58.80 -5.64
CA TYR A 91 -1.56 -58.02 -6.82
C TYR A 91 -2.27 -56.71 -6.45
N SER A 92 -3.22 -56.79 -5.51
CA SER A 92 -3.93 -55.60 -5.00
C SER A 92 -2.97 -54.61 -4.32
N LYS A 93 -2.09 -55.11 -3.46
CA LYS A 93 -1.05 -54.28 -2.78
C LYS A 93 -0.11 -53.63 -3.80
N LEU A 94 0.32 -54.39 -4.83
CA LEU A 94 1.23 -53.86 -5.84
C LEU A 94 0.53 -52.80 -6.69
N THR A 95 -0.72 -53.04 -7.07
CA THR A 95 -1.53 -52.07 -7.85
C THR A 95 -1.77 -50.79 -7.06
N ALA A 96 -2.11 -50.88 -5.77
CA ALA A 96 -2.25 -49.74 -4.90
C ALA A 96 -0.94 -48.95 -4.76
N THR A 97 0.20 -49.65 -4.61
CA THR A 97 1.51 -49.00 -4.54
C THR A 97 1.87 -48.30 -5.87
N ILE A 98 1.57 -48.93 -7.01
CA ILE A 98 1.81 -48.29 -8.32
C ILE A 98 0.97 -47.02 -8.47
N ASN A 99 -0.31 -47.08 -8.09
CA ASN A 99 -1.17 -45.89 -8.17
C ASN A 99 -0.70 -44.78 -7.27
N ALA A 100 -0.36 -45.06 -6.00
CA ALA A 100 0.19 -44.08 -5.06
C ALA A 100 1.50 -43.44 -5.59
N LEU A 101 2.39 -44.27 -6.22
CA LEU A 101 3.63 -43.73 -6.79
C LEU A 101 3.37 -42.88 -8.04
N LYS A 102 2.33 -43.20 -8.84
CA LYS A 102 1.92 -42.37 -9.97
C LYS A 102 1.40 -41.02 -9.51
N GLU A 103 0.50 -40.99 -8.52
CA GLU A 103 -0.02 -39.75 -7.91
C GLU A 103 1.10 -38.90 -7.33
N GLN A 104 2.04 -39.51 -6.57
CA GLN A 104 3.20 -38.78 -6.06
C GLN A 104 4.06 -38.19 -7.17
N ASN A 105 4.28 -38.93 -8.27
CA ASN A 105 5.05 -38.44 -9.39
C ASN A 105 4.35 -37.26 -10.11
N GLU A 106 3.03 -37.37 -10.32
CA GLU A 106 2.22 -36.29 -10.89
C GLU A 106 2.25 -35.04 -10.00
N ALA A 107 2.08 -35.21 -8.68
CA ALA A 107 2.18 -34.12 -7.72
C ALA A 107 3.55 -33.44 -7.75
N TYR A 108 4.64 -34.25 -7.81
CA TYR A 108 6.00 -33.71 -7.91
C TYR A 108 6.24 -32.93 -9.21
N LEU A 109 5.76 -33.44 -10.35
CA LEU A 109 5.87 -32.73 -11.63
C LEU A 109 5.09 -31.42 -11.62
N LYS A 110 3.91 -31.43 -11.02
CA LYS A 110 3.09 -30.22 -10.85
C LYS A 110 3.77 -29.21 -9.94
N GLU A 111 4.30 -29.62 -8.78
CA GLU A 111 5.04 -28.78 -7.86
C GLU A 111 6.26 -28.15 -8.54
N SER A 112 7.04 -28.96 -9.26
CA SER A 112 8.20 -28.48 -10.02
C SER A 112 7.82 -27.45 -11.09
N GLY A 113 6.73 -27.69 -11.80
CA GLY A 113 6.18 -26.75 -12.79
C GLY A 113 5.77 -25.43 -12.17
N LEU A 114 4.99 -25.48 -11.10
CA LEU A 114 4.53 -24.29 -10.36
C LEU A 114 5.69 -23.53 -9.72
N SER A 115 6.70 -24.21 -9.21
CA SER A 115 7.90 -23.59 -8.66
C SER A 115 8.66 -22.80 -9.73
N LYS A 116 8.77 -23.34 -10.94
CA LYS A 116 9.38 -22.65 -12.08
C LYS A 116 8.58 -21.43 -12.50
N GLU A 117 7.25 -21.59 -12.70
CA GLU A 117 6.36 -20.49 -13.06
C GLU A 117 6.40 -19.36 -12.03
N LYS A 118 6.40 -19.71 -10.72
CA LYS A 118 6.56 -18.74 -9.64
C LYS A 118 7.88 -17.97 -9.75
N SER A 119 8.99 -18.68 -9.97
CA SER A 119 10.31 -18.04 -10.10
C SER A 119 10.37 -17.08 -11.31
N GLU A 120 9.77 -17.46 -12.43
CA GLU A 120 9.67 -16.61 -13.61
C GLU A 120 8.81 -15.37 -13.34
N ALA A 121 7.65 -15.55 -12.71
CA ALA A 121 6.76 -14.44 -12.33
C ALA A 121 7.41 -13.48 -11.33
N ASP A 122 8.14 -13.98 -10.33
CA ASP A 122 8.90 -13.17 -9.37
C ASP A 122 10.01 -12.36 -10.07
N ALA A 123 10.70 -12.96 -11.04
CA ALA A 123 11.72 -12.28 -11.82
C ALA A 123 11.12 -11.18 -12.72
N ASP A 124 9.98 -11.43 -13.33
CA ASP A 124 9.28 -10.46 -14.17
C ASP A 124 8.71 -9.31 -13.34
N LEU A 125 8.13 -9.61 -12.17
CA LEU A 125 7.68 -8.59 -11.21
C LEU A 125 8.82 -7.70 -10.76
N LYS A 126 9.97 -8.30 -10.41
CA LYS A 126 11.16 -7.54 -10.01
C LYS A 126 11.63 -6.61 -11.13
N ARG A 127 11.75 -7.12 -12.35
CA ARG A 127 12.16 -6.32 -13.52
C ARG A 127 11.19 -5.18 -13.79
N SER A 128 9.89 -5.46 -13.81
CA SER A 128 8.86 -4.45 -14.02
C SER A 128 8.88 -3.37 -12.92
N THR A 129 9.15 -3.76 -11.67
CA THR A 129 9.27 -2.84 -10.56
C THR A 129 10.50 -1.93 -10.73
N GLU A 130 11.65 -2.50 -11.09
CA GLU A 130 12.88 -1.75 -11.35
C GLU A 130 12.70 -0.73 -12.49
N ASP A 131 12.05 -1.13 -13.59
CA ASP A 131 11.77 -0.26 -14.72
C ASP A 131 10.86 0.91 -14.34
N ILE A 132 9.80 0.65 -13.57
CA ILE A 132 8.88 1.69 -13.07
C ILE A 132 9.60 2.66 -12.13
N LEU A 133 10.40 2.15 -11.20
CA LEU A 133 11.15 2.99 -10.26
C LEU A 133 12.15 3.88 -11.00
N LEU A 134 12.85 3.34 -11.99
CA LEU A 134 13.78 4.12 -12.81
C LEU A 134 13.06 5.23 -13.60
N ASP A 135 11.91 4.94 -14.19
CA ASP A 135 11.12 5.95 -14.93
C ASP A 135 10.62 7.06 -13.99
N LEU A 136 10.15 6.70 -12.79
CA LEU A 136 9.75 7.66 -11.77
C LEU A 136 10.93 8.51 -11.30
N GLU A 137 12.07 7.89 -11.02
CA GLU A 137 13.30 8.57 -10.62
C GLU A 137 13.73 9.61 -11.65
N VAL A 138 13.76 9.22 -12.93
CA VAL A 138 14.12 10.11 -14.03
C VAL A 138 13.15 11.29 -14.12
N LYS A 139 11.85 11.07 -14.02
CA LYS A 139 10.83 12.12 -14.07
C LYS A 139 10.96 13.10 -12.91
N ILE A 140 11.08 12.57 -11.69
CA ILE A 140 11.21 13.38 -10.48
C ILE A 140 12.50 14.20 -10.52
N ASN A 141 13.64 13.57 -10.80
CA ASN A 141 14.94 14.24 -10.86
C ASN A 141 15.00 15.29 -11.97
N SER A 142 14.39 15.03 -13.13
CA SER A 142 14.30 16.00 -14.20
C SER A 142 13.51 17.24 -13.77
N LYS A 143 12.38 17.06 -13.12
CA LYS A 143 11.55 18.18 -12.64
C LYS A 143 12.21 18.91 -11.46
N MET A 144 12.88 18.20 -10.56
CA MET A 144 13.69 18.84 -9.52
C MET A 144 14.80 19.71 -10.09
N ARG A 145 15.45 19.26 -11.16
CA ARG A 145 16.48 20.05 -11.85
C ARG A 145 15.89 21.30 -12.50
N GLU A 146 14.75 21.17 -13.15
CA GLU A 146 14.02 22.30 -13.75
C GLU A 146 13.71 23.37 -12.68
N PHE A 147 13.08 22.99 -11.57
CA PHE A 147 12.76 23.94 -10.51
C PHE A 147 14.00 24.51 -9.81
N ASN A 148 15.01 23.68 -9.57
CA ASN A 148 16.26 24.17 -9.01
C ASN A 148 16.91 25.23 -9.91
N ASN A 149 16.87 25.07 -11.21
CA ASN A 149 17.44 26.05 -12.16
C ASN A 149 16.63 27.36 -12.19
N ILE A 150 15.33 27.30 -11.94
CA ILE A 150 14.52 28.52 -11.76
C ILE A 150 14.93 29.27 -10.47
N LEU A 151 15.20 28.53 -9.39
CA LEU A 151 15.60 29.11 -8.10
C LEU A 151 17.05 29.61 -8.08
N TYR A 152 17.92 28.89 -8.74
CA TYR A 152 19.37 29.12 -8.76
C TYR A 152 19.94 28.85 -10.16
N PRO A 153 19.79 29.74 -11.13
CA PRO A 153 20.26 29.53 -12.51
C PRO A 153 21.73 29.14 -12.53
N ASP A 154 22.02 27.86 -12.81
CA ASP A 154 23.36 27.24 -12.97
C ASP A 154 24.37 27.47 -11.83
N ILE A 155 23.88 27.92 -10.65
CA ILE A 155 24.74 28.25 -9.51
C ILE A 155 24.82 27.08 -8.52
N ARG A 156 23.72 26.33 -8.33
CA ARG A 156 23.63 25.26 -7.33
C ARG A 156 23.14 23.95 -7.92
N LYS A 157 23.72 22.85 -7.43
CA LYS A 157 23.27 21.51 -7.81
C LYS A 157 21.84 21.26 -7.35
N ALA A 158 21.08 20.58 -8.19
CA ALA A 158 19.74 20.15 -7.87
C ALA A 158 19.75 18.98 -6.86
N PRO A 159 18.75 18.89 -5.99
CA PRO A 159 18.55 17.70 -5.20
C PRO A 159 18.26 16.51 -6.12
N GLN A 160 18.56 15.31 -5.64
CA GLN A 160 18.35 14.05 -6.35
C GLN A 160 17.69 13.03 -5.42
N ILE A 161 16.84 12.21 -5.98
CA ILE A 161 16.30 11.03 -5.36
C ILE A 161 16.74 9.80 -6.13
N ASN A 162 17.17 8.76 -5.42
CA ASN A 162 17.39 7.43 -5.98
C ASN A 162 16.37 6.47 -5.35
N LEU A 163 15.61 5.78 -6.18
CA LEU A 163 14.62 4.81 -5.78
C LEU A 163 15.21 3.41 -5.86
N ASN A 164 15.76 2.91 -4.74
CA ASN A 164 16.47 1.62 -4.72
C ASN A 164 15.53 0.41 -4.73
N ALA A 165 14.33 0.56 -4.13
CA ALA A 165 13.27 -0.42 -4.08
C ALA A 165 11.93 0.27 -3.78
N HIS A 166 10.81 -0.44 -3.83
CA HIS A 166 9.46 0.12 -3.58
C HIS A 166 9.33 0.81 -2.21
N ASN A 167 10.16 0.48 -1.23
CA ASN A 167 10.15 1.05 0.12
C ASN A 167 11.53 1.57 0.55
N SER A 168 12.46 1.76 -0.38
CA SER A 168 13.82 2.21 -0.07
C SER A 168 14.25 3.28 -1.06
N TYR A 169 14.62 4.43 -0.54
CA TYR A 169 15.12 5.55 -1.33
C TYR A 169 16.27 6.26 -0.61
N SER A 170 17.03 7.02 -1.37
CA SER A 170 17.97 8.01 -0.83
C SER A 170 17.69 9.37 -1.47
N PHE A 171 17.75 10.43 -0.65
CA PHE A 171 17.53 11.81 -1.08
C PHE A 171 18.72 12.67 -0.63
N TYR A 172 19.37 13.34 -1.57
CA TYR A 172 20.58 14.08 -1.29
C TYR A 172 20.81 15.17 -2.36
N THR A 173 21.68 16.11 -2.05
CA THR A 173 22.24 17.02 -3.06
C THR A 173 23.71 16.67 -3.27
N PRO A 174 24.18 16.40 -4.50
CA PRO A 174 25.58 16.03 -4.73
C PRO A 174 26.55 17.09 -4.20
N ASP A 175 27.51 16.65 -3.37
CA ASP A 175 28.59 17.48 -2.80
C ASP A 175 28.12 18.70 -1.97
N ASP A 176 26.89 18.68 -1.44
CA ASP A 176 26.36 19.79 -0.63
C ASP A 176 25.41 19.28 0.47
N ASP A 177 25.93 19.18 1.70
CA ASP A 177 25.21 18.75 2.89
C ASP A 177 24.75 19.92 3.80
N GLY A 178 24.85 21.13 3.30
CA GLY A 178 24.48 22.35 4.05
C GLY A 178 23.01 22.35 4.47
N THR A 179 22.71 22.95 5.65
CA THR A 179 21.34 23.04 6.17
C THR A 179 20.40 23.74 5.20
N GLY A 180 20.82 24.86 4.61
CA GLY A 180 20.02 25.58 3.61
C GLY A 180 19.75 24.74 2.36
N THR A 181 20.71 23.91 1.96
CA THR A 181 20.54 22.97 0.83
C THR A 181 19.53 21.89 1.13
N LYS A 182 19.49 21.37 2.35
CA LYS A 182 18.48 20.40 2.79
C LYS A 182 17.07 20.99 2.76
N PHE A 183 16.88 22.19 3.30
CA PHE A 183 15.59 22.88 3.22
C PHE A 183 15.17 23.19 1.79
N LYS A 184 16.10 23.72 0.98
CA LYS A 184 15.87 23.91 -0.45
C LYS A 184 15.44 22.60 -1.13
N GLY A 185 16.14 21.50 -0.83
CA GLY A 185 15.83 20.18 -1.37
C GLY A 185 14.42 19.73 -1.04
N MET A 186 13.99 19.89 0.21
CA MET A 186 12.62 19.56 0.65
C MET A 186 11.58 20.39 -0.12
N ILE A 187 11.75 21.71 -0.18
CA ILE A 187 10.81 22.60 -0.89
C ILE A 187 10.70 22.23 -2.36
N VAL A 188 11.84 21.99 -3.05
CA VAL A 188 11.86 21.60 -4.44
C VAL A 188 11.18 20.26 -4.65
N PHE A 189 11.42 19.29 -3.79
CA PHE A 189 10.79 17.98 -3.86
C PHE A 189 9.26 18.08 -3.67
N ASP A 190 8.81 18.81 -2.66
CA ASP A 190 7.38 19.00 -2.36
C ASP A 190 6.66 19.65 -3.54
N LEU A 191 7.28 20.68 -4.15
CA LEU A 191 6.76 21.28 -5.38
C LEU A 191 6.68 20.27 -6.53
N VAL A 192 7.72 19.46 -6.72
CA VAL A 192 7.72 18.43 -7.77
C VAL A 192 6.58 17.44 -7.53
N MET A 193 6.36 17.00 -6.29
CA MET A 193 5.25 16.13 -5.95
C MET A 193 3.90 16.80 -6.23
N LEU A 194 3.76 18.09 -5.92
CA LEU A 194 2.55 18.85 -6.26
C LEU A 194 2.28 18.85 -7.77
N TYR A 195 3.32 19.01 -8.60
CA TYR A 195 3.18 19.10 -10.04
C TYR A 195 3.02 17.74 -10.74
N LEU A 196 3.66 16.69 -10.25
CA LEU A 196 3.69 15.37 -10.91
C LEU A 196 2.63 14.39 -10.41
N THR A 197 2.03 14.64 -9.24
CA THR A 197 1.08 13.71 -8.63
C THR A 197 -0.32 14.32 -8.53
N ASN A 198 -1.28 13.54 -8.04
CA ASN A 198 -2.63 14.01 -7.73
C ASN A 198 -2.73 14.67 -6.33
N LEU A 199 -1.62 15.10 -5.75
CA LEU A 199 -1.61 15.80 -4.48
C LEU A 199 -2.47 17.07 -4.58
N PRO A 200 -3.53 17.24 -3.78
CA PRO A 200 -4.47 18.34 -3.96
C PRO A 200 -3.96 19.66 -3.39
N ALA A 201 -3.10 19.59 -2.37
CA ALA A 201 -2.60 20.76 -1.67
C ALA A 201 -1.21 20.55 -1.10
N LEU A 202 -0.50 21.66 -0.86
CA LEU A 202 0.80 21.73 -0.23
C LEU A 202 0.78 22.83 0.85
N THR A 203 1.43 22.56 1.98
CA THR A 203 1.59 23.56 3.07
C THR A 203 3.05 23.74 3.40
N HIS A 204 3.53 24.98 3.32
CA HIS A 204 4.89 25.34 3.74
C HIS A 204 4.87 26.41 4.82
N ASP A 205 5.74 26.23 5.80
CA ASP A 205 5.94 27.19 6.89
C ASP A 205 7.11 28.14 6.58
N SER A 206 7.07 29.32 7.14
CA SER A 206 8.12 30.37 7.05
C SER A 206 9.51 29.87 7.49
N LEU A 207 9.57 28.89 8.39
CA LEU A 207 10.82 28.27 8.84
C LEU A 207 11.60 27.63 7.67
N LEU A 208 10.90 26.99 6.73
CA LEU A 208 11.53 26.40 5.54
C LEU A 208 12.18 27.48 4.67
N LEU A 209 11.49 28.62 4.51
CA LEU A 209 11.92 29.71 3.67
C LEU A 209 13.05 30.54 4.31
N SER A 210 13.13 30.61 5.63
CA SER A 210 14.16 31.38 6.35
C SER A 210 15.59 30.88 6.09
N ASN A 211 15.74 29.66 5.61
CA ASN A 211 17.01 29.02 5.27
C ASN A 211 17.35 29.11 3.78
N VAL A 212 16.51 29.75 2.98
CA VAL A 212 16.66 29.95 1.53
C VAL A 212 16.96 31.42 1.26
N SER A 213 17.75 31.71 0.22
CA SER A 213 18.07 33.11 -0.13
C SER A 213 16.83 33.89 -0.57
N TYR A 214 16.80 35.20 -0.32
CA TYR A 214 15.69 36.07 -0.72
C TYR A 214 15.32 35.93 -2.20
N GLN A 215 16.32 35.90 -3.10
CA GLN A 215 16.10 35.75 -4.52
C GLN A 215 15.42 34.41 -4.87
N ALA A 216 15.86 33.33 -4.25
CA ALA A 216 15.25 32.02 -4.46
C ALA A 216 13.84 31.93 -3.86
N THR A 217 13.58 32.59 -2.73
CA THR A 217 12.25 32.69 -2.16
C THR A 217 11.30 33.45 -3.09
N GLU A 218 11.73 34.54 -3.70
CA GLU A 218 10.93 35.27 -4.71
C GLU A 218 10.61 34.41 -5.95
N ALA A 219 11.58 33.63 -6.40
CA ALA A 219 11.33 32.67 -7.49
C ALA A 219 10.36 31.55 -7.07
N LEU A 220 10.44 31.07 -5.83
CA LEU A 220 9.50 30.14 -5.23
C LEU A 220 8.07 30.69 -5.20
N LEU A 221 7.88 31.94 -4.76
CA LEU A 221 6.57 32.57 -4.74
C LEU A 221 5.93 32.58 -6.13
N LYS A 222 6.70 32.80 -7.19
CA LYS A 222 6.22 32.72 -8.58
C LYS A 222 5.83 31.29 -8.96
N LEU A 223 6.60 30.29 -8.54
CA LEU A 223 6.26 28.88 -8.78
C LEU A 223 4.98 28.46 -8.05
N TYR A 224 4.77 28.94 -6.82
CA TYR A 224 3.53 28.71 -6.10
C TYR A 224 2.33 29.35 -6.82
N ASP A 225 2.47 30.58 -7.30
CA ASP A 225 1.41 31.24 -8.05
C ASP A 225 1.09 30.50 -9.37
N GLN A 226 2.10 30.04 -10.09
CA GLN A 226 1.93 29.26 -11.32
C GLN A 226 1.19 27.94 -11.07
N SER A 227 1.27 27.36 -9.87
CA SER A 227 0.57 26.12 -9.53
C SER A 227 -0.96 26.25 -9.54
N ARG A 228 -1.51 27.46 -9.55
CA ARG A 228 -2.95 27.70 -9.74
C ARG A 228 -3.51 27.09 -11.00
N SER A 229 -2.69 27.08 -12.08
CA SER A 229 -3.08 26.47 -13.37
C SER A 229 -3.35 24.96 -13.26
N LEU A 230 -2.87 24.31 -12.19
CA LEU A 230 -3.04 22.88 -11.93
C LEU A 230 -4.32 22.56 -11.12
N ASN A 231 -5.13 23.58 -10.77
CA ASN A 231 -6.27 23.44 -9.87
C ASN A 231 -5.92 22.83 -8.51
N LYS A 232 -4.78 23.27 -7.94
CA LYS A 232 -4.24 22.81 -6.66
C LYS A 232 -4.06 23.99 -5.71
N GLN A 233 -4.00 23.71 -4.42
CA GLN A 233 -3.86 24.73 -3.38
C GLN A 233 -2.46 24.71 -2.77
N VAL A 234 -1.89 25.91 -2.54
CA VAL A 234 -0.68 26.07 -1.76
C VAL A 234 -1.00 26.98 -0.56
N PHE A 235 -0.77 26.48 0.63
CA PHE A 235 -0.86 27.24 1.88
C PHE A 235 0.55 27.60 2.31
N LEU A 236 0.79 28.89 2.48
CA LEU A 236 2.09 29.43 2.86
C LEU A 236 1.96 30.31 4.11
N ALA A 237 2.58 29.90 5.20
CA ALA A 237 2.81 30.82 6.31
C ALA A 237 4.07 31.63 6.01
N PHE A 238 3.94 32.97 5.95
CA PHE A 238 5.01 33.85 5.50
C PHE A 238 5.24 34.98 6.52
N ASP A 239 6.48 35.14 6.92
CA ASP A 239 6.91 36.24 7.78
C ASP A 239 7.83 37.22 7.03
N LYS A 240 8.10 38.40 7.61
CA LYS A 240 9.06 39.39 7.08
C LYS A 240 8.82 39.80 5.62
N ALA A 241 7.57 39.89 5.18
CA ALA A 241 7.21 40.29 3.81
C ALA A 241 7.93 41.58 3.36
N SER A 242 8.12 42.56 4.27
CA SER A 242 8.78 43.81 3.99
C SER A 242 10.25 43.71 3.52
N SER A 243 10.88 42.57 3.69
CA SER A 243 12.27 42.32 3.31
C SER A 243 12.46 41.94 1.84
N TYR A 244 11.35 41.74 1.11
CA TYR A 244 11.34 41.26 -0.26
C TYR A 244 11.07 42.38 -1.29
N SER A 245 11.26 42.11 -2.58
CA SER A 245 11.01 43.07 -3.63
C SER A 245 9.56 43.57 -3.69
N PRO A 246 9.28 44.72 -4.29
CA PRO A 246 7.91 45.20 -4.50
C PRO A 246 7.01 44.20 -5.21
N ASP A 247 7.54 43.49 -6.22
CA ASP A 247 6.80 42.49 -6.99
C ASP A 247 6.41 41.30 -6.08
N ALA A 248 7.33 40.80 -5.27
CA ALA A 248 7.06 39.74 -4.32
C ALA A 248 6.04 40.18 -3.26
N ASN A 249 6.15 41.41 -2.77
CA ASN A 249 5.19 41.97 -1.81
C ASN A 249 3.81 42.15 -2.43
N GLN A 250 3.71 42.55 -3.68
CA GLN A 250 2.43 42.63 -4.38
C GLN A 250 1.80 41.23 -4.48
N LEU A 251 2.56 40.24 -4.92
CA LEU A 251 2.08 38.85 -5.03
C LEU A 251 1.61 38.31 -3.69
N LEU A 252 2.35 38.54 -2.62
CA LEU A 252 1.96 38.16 -1.26
C LEU A 252 0.67 38.86 -0.84
N SER A 253 0.55 40.17 -1.08
CA SER A 253 -0.65 40.94 -0.70
C SER A 253 -1.90 40.46 -1.43
N GLU A 254 -1.81 40.18 -2.72
CA GLU A 254 -2.91 39.68 -3.53
C GLU A 254 -3.38 38.27 -3.09
N ASN A 255 -2.50 37.51 -2.45
CA ASN A 255 -2.76 36.12 -2.02
C ASN A 255 -2.96 35.98 -0.51
N THR A 256 -2.85 37.06 0.26
CA THR A 256 -3.01 37.01 1.71
C THR A 256 -4.49 36.84 2.08
N VAL A 257 -4.83 35.71 2.67
CA VAL A 257 -6.17 35.39 3.19
C VAL A 257 -6.32 35.68 4.68
N LEU A 258 -5.19 35.66 5.42
CA LEU A 258 -5.15 35.89 6.86
C LEU A 258 -3.86 36.63 7.22
N ARG A 259 -3.99 37.73 7.98
CA ARG A 259 -2.83 38.45 8.54
C ARG A 259 -2.92 38.42 10.05
N LEU A 260 -1.94 37.80 10.67
CA LEU A 260 -1.81 37.75 12.13
C LEU A 260 -0.89 38.86 12.63
N SER A 261 -1.21 39.42 13.78
CA SER A 261 -0.36 40.37 14.47
C SER A 261 -0.65 40.34 15.99
N SER A 262 0.12 41.04 16.77
CA SER A 262 -0.14 41.23 18.20
C SER A 262 -1.36 42.14 18.44
N ASN A 263 -1.82 42.23 19.70
CA ASN A 263 -2.88 43.13 20.19
C ASN A 263 -4.29 42.80 19.61
N GLY A 264 -4.68 41.55 19.71
CA GLY A 264 -6.04 41.10 19.38
C GLY A 264 -6.22 40.54 17.95
N ASN A 265 -5.14 40.54 17.16
CA ASN A 265 -5.12 39.91 15.82
C ASN A 265 -4.32 38.61 15.80
N GLU A 266 -4.11 38.00 16.96
CA GLU A 266 -3.55 36.66 17.08
C GLU A 266 -4.56 35.62 16.60
N LEU A 267 -4.12 34.42 16.24
CA LEU A 267 -4.94 33.33 15.67
C LEU A 267 -6.21 33.02 16.50
N TYR A 268 -6.10 33.14 17.82
CA TYR A 268 -7.22 32.94 18.76
C TYR A 268 -7.63 34.24 19.49
N GLY A 269 -7.22 35.40 19.00
CA GLY A 269 -7.51 36.69 19.60
C GLY A 269 -6.75 37.01 20.92
N ILE A 270 -5.89 36.11 21.35
CA ILE A 270 -5.06 36.25 22.55
C ILE A 270 -3.64 35.76 22.29
N SER A 271 -2.66 36.38 22.95
CA SER A 271 -1.28 35.91 22.94
C SER A 271 -1.12 34.69 23.85
N TRP A 272 -0.55 33.62 23.34
CA TRP A 272 -0.28 32.39 24.08
C TRP A 272 0.95 32.52 25.00
N ASN A 273 1.79 33.51 24.77
CA ASN A 273 3.05 33.72 25.48
C ASN A 273 2.99 34.93 26.38
N LYS A 274 1.89 35.12 27.11
CA LYS A 274 1.83 36.05 28.21
C LYS A 274 2.56 35.43 29.41
N GLY A 275 3.69 36.00 29.83
CA GLY A 275 4.31 35.65 31.11
C GLY A 275 3.30 35.87 32.24
N GLU A 276 3.39 35.09 33.30
CA GLU A 276 2.51 35.13 34.48
C GLU A 276 2.43 36.51 35.20
N ASN A 277 3.21 37.51 34.76
CA ASN A 277 3.34 38.84 35.42
C ASN A 277 2.69 39.99 34.61
N SER A 278 1.77 39.76 33.70
CA SER A 278 1.14 40.84 32.92
C SER A 278 -0.26 41.26 33.40
N ASP A 279 -0.72 40.75 34.54
CA ASP A 279 -2.03 41.10 35.11
C ASP A 279 -1.94 42.10 36.29
N GLU A 280 -0.78 42.75 36.51
CA GLU A 280 -0.65 43.85 37.44
C GLU A 280 -0.08 45.10 36.73
N ILE A 281 -0.93 45.90 36.11
CA ILE A 281 -0.90 47.39 36.16
C ILE A 281 -2.27 47.88 35.65
#